data_bf1976f7a02cb3b2ffc4f1a9529810dd
#
_entry.id   bf1976f7a02cb3b2ffc4f1a9529810dd
#
_cell.length_a   1.000
_cell.length_b   1.000
_cell.length_c   1.000
_cell.angle_alpha   90.00
_cell.angle_beta   90.00
_cell.angle_gamma   90.00
#
_symmetry.space_group_name_H-M   'P 1'
#
loop_
_entity.id
_entity.type
_entity.pdbx_description
1 polymer ?
#
loop_
_entity_poly.entity_id
_entity_poly.type
_entity_poly.pdbx_seq_one_letter_code
_entity_poly.pdbx_strand_id
1 'polypeptide(L)'
;MAARKPKKKDEPKYESRNLWSGILFGLGLIAFFDEAVFHQLLHWHHFYDKSTTAIGLVSDGLFHAFSWFATIGSLFMVADLHRRKSFFRKRWIGGMFLGAGVFQLYDGIIQHKLMGIHQIRYDVNVLPYDIVWNITALIMIIIGAILIALSNKRRLQIERGSHDEQ
;
A
#
# COMPACT_ATOMS: atom_id res chain seq x y z
N MET A 1 -31.24 -5.89 -32.09
CA MET A 1 -29.91 -5.27 -31.82
C MET A 1 -29.24 -6.04 -30.71
N ALA A 2 -28.13 -6.72 -30.94
CA ALA A 2 -27.46 -7.51 -29.89
C ALA A 2 -26.70 -6.58 -28.97
N ALA A 3 -27.04 -6.57 -27.68
CA ALA A 3 -26.33 -5.82 -26.66
C ALA A 3 -24.83 -6.20 -26.70
N ARG A 4 -23.97 -5.23 -26.87
CA ARG A 4 -22.52 -5.41 -26.92
C ARG A 4 -22.07 -5.96 -25.56
N LYS A 5 -21.62 -7.23 -25.51
CA LYS A 5 -21.06 -7.82 -24.28
C LYS A 5 -19.98 -6.88 -23.72
N PRO A 6 -20.01 -6.57 -22.44
CA PRO A 6 -18.98 -5.72 -21.83
C PRO A 6 -17.60 -6.29 -22.14
N LYS A 7 -16.66 -5.42 -22.51
CA LYS A 7 -15.28 -5.84 -22.77
C LYS A 7 -14.76 -6.48 -21.46
N LYS A 8 -14.09 -7.62 -21.57
CA LYS A 8 -13.52 -8.41 -20.46
C LYS A 8 -12.72 -7.54 -19.47
N LYS A 9 -12.24 -6.38 -19.92
CA LYS A 9 -11.54 -5.34 -19.19
C LYS A 9 -12.40 -4.68 -18.10
N ASP A 10 -13.71 -4.57 -18.28
CA ASP A 10 -14.59 -3.75 -17.44
C ASP A 10 -15.33 -4.57 -16.37
N GLU A 11 -14.93 -5.83 -16.15
CA GLU A 11 -15.53 -6.68 -15.11
C GLU A 11 -15.14 -6.19 -13.70
N PRO A 12 -16.10 -6.03 -12.75
CA PRO A 12 -15.84 -5.55 -11.39
C PRO A 12 -14.73 -6.29 -10.65
N LYS A 13 -14.58 -7.60 -10.90
CA LYS A 13 -13.51 -8.41 -10.30
C LYS A 13 -12.10 -7.95 -10.69
N TYR A 14 -11.89 -7.43 -11.91
CA TYR A 14 -10.58 -6.92 -12.32
C TYR A 14 -10.27 -5.56 -11.72
N GLU A 15 -11.28 -4.76 -11.45
CA GLU A 15 -11.12 -3.50 -10.73
C GLU A 15 -10.69 -3.72 -9.28
N SER A 16 -11.41 -4.61 -8.57
CA SER A 16 -11.04 -4.99 -7.22
C SER A 16 -9.63 -5.56 -7.19
N ARG A 17 -9.29 -6.40 -8.16
CA ARG A 17 -7.97 -7.04 -8.24
C ARG A 17 -6.84 -6.04 -8.53
N ASN A 18 -7.09 -5.01 -9.36
CA ASN A 18 -6.15 -3.89 -9.55
C ASN A 18 -5.94 -3.11 -8.26
N LEU A 19 -7.02 -2.81 -7.55
CA LEU A 19 -6.96 -2.10 -6.27
C LEU A 19 -6.15 -2.90 -5.23
N TRP A 20 -6.51 -4.16 -5.01
CA TRP A 20 -5.86 -4.98 -4.00
C TRP A 20 -4.40 -5.29 -4.33
N SER A 21 -4.05 -5.50 -5.60
CA SER A 21 -2.65 -5.65 -5.98
C SER A 21 -1.87 -4.36 -5.76
N GLY A 22 -2.47 -3.19 -6.00
CA GLY A 22 -1.86 -1.91 -5.66
C GLY A 22 -1.66 -1.75 -4.15
N ILE A 23 -2.69 -2.00 -3.34
CA ILE A 23 -2.61 -1.95 -1.88
C ILE A 23 -1.50 -2.85 -1.36
N LEU A 24 -1.46 -4.09 -1.81
CA LEU A 24 -0.45 -5.05 -1.38
C LEU A 24 0.97 -4.63 -1.78
N PHE A 25 1.13 -4.06 -2.99
CA PHE A 25 2.41 -3.51 -3.44
C PHE A 25 2.86 -2.33 -2.58
N GLY A 26 1.97 -1.38 -2.33
CA GLY A 26 2.28 -0.19 -1.54
C GLY A 26 2.64 -0.52 -0.09
N LEU A 27 1.88 -1.43 0.52
CA LEU A 27 2.16 -1.94 1.85
C LEU A 27 3.53 -2.62 1.90
N GLY A 28 3.81 -3.56 0.98
CA GLY A 28 5.09 -4.27 0.94
C GLY A 28 6.26 -3.34 0.68
N LEU A 29 6.11 -2.36 -0.23
CA LEU A 29 7.15 -1.41 -0.57
C LEU A 29 7.51 -0.48 0.59
N ILE A 30 6.51 0.08 1.31
CA ILE A 30 6.79 0.98 2.43
C ILE A 30 7.34 0.21 3.64
N ALA A 31 6.85 -1.01 3.89
CA ALA A 31 7.40 -1.90 4.90
C ALA A 31 8.86 -2.29 4.60
N PHE A 32 9.17 -2.54 3.32
CA PHE A 32 10.56 -2.78 2.89
C PHE A 32 11.44 -1.54 3.08
N PHE A 33 10.93 -0.36 2.74
CA PHE A 33 11.67 0.89 2.92
C PHE A 33 11.97 1.15 4.40
N ASP A 34 10.97 0.99 5.26
CA ASP A 34 11.09 1.12 6.71
C ASP A 34 12.16 0.16 7.25
N GLU A 35 12.03 -1.11 6.96
CA GLU A 35 12.99 -2.14 7.35
C GLU A 35 14.41 -1.85 6.84
N ALA A 36 14.57 -1.59 5.54
CA ALA A 36 15.89 -1.41 4.95
C ALA A 36 16.59 -0.14 5.46
N VAL A 37 15.83 0.96 5.61
CA VAL A 37 16.43 2.25 5.96
C VAL A 37 16.55 2.42 7.47
N PHE A 38 15.46 2.25 8.22
CA PHE A 38 15.48 2.62 9.64
C PHE A 38 15.98 1.48 10.54
N HIS A 39 15.69 0.22 10.20
CA HIS A 39 16.16 -0.92 10.97
C HIS A 39 17.59 -1.32 10.56
N GLN A 40 17.87 -1.49 9.26
CA GLN A 40 19.13 -2.07 8.80
C GLN A 40 20.24 -1.05 8.52
N LEU A 41 19.96 0.11 7.91
CA LEU A 41 20.99 1.09 7.56
C LEU A 41 21.25 2.10 8.70
N LEU A 42 20.20 2.63 9.31
CA LEU A 42 20.30 3.66 10.32
C LEU A 42 20.36 3.10 11.75
N HIS A 43 19.94 1.84 11.94
CA HIS A 43 19.87 1.19 13.25
C HIS A 43 19.14 2.03 14.31
N TRP A 44 18.02 2.67 13.89
CA TRP A 44 17.26 3.51 14.80
C TRP A 44 16.44 2.72 15.80
N HIS A 45 15.94 1.56 15.38
CA HIS A 45 15.15 0.62 16.18
C HIS A 45 15.08 -0.75 15.50
N HIS A 46 14.54 -1.74 16.21
CA HIS A 46 14.11 -3.03 15.64
C HIS A 46 12.59 -3.06 15.56
N PHE A 47 12.03 -3.92 14.73
CA PHE A 47 10.57 -4.11 14.66
C PHE A 47 9.99 -4.45 16.05
N TYR A 48 10.72 -5.16 16.89
CA TYR A 48 10.35 -5.45 18.26
C TYR A 48 11.51 -5.16 19.23
N ASP A 49 11.39 -4.05 19.98
CA ASP A 49 12.42 -3.55 20.90
C ASP A 49 12.14 -3.84 22.38
N LYS A 50 11.19 -4.73 22.69
CA LYS A 50 10.83 -5.06 24.08
C LYS A 50 11.57 -6.28 24.63
N SER A 51 12.66 -6.73 23.99
CA SER A 51 13.41 -7.92 24.38
C SER A 51 14.90 -7.75 24.11
N THR A 52 15.62 -8.83 23.89
CA THR A 52 17.04 -8.82 23.55
C THR A 52 17.27 -8.39 22.11
N THR A 53 18.46 -7.86 21.79
CA THR A 53 18.88 -7.53 20.42
C THR A 53 18.74 -8.73 19.47
N ALA A 54 19.03 -9.95 19.94
CA ALA A 54 18.86 -11.15 19.12
C ALA A 54 17.39 -11.37 18.69
N ILE A 55 16.43 -11.13 19.58
CA ILE A 55 15.00 -11.20 19.29
C ILE A 55 14.60 -10.04 18.36
N GLY A 56 15.14 -8.85 18.56
CA GLY A 56 14.98 -7.71 17.67
C GLY A 56 15.38 -8.06 16.25
N LEU A 57 16.58 -8.57 16.03
CA LEU A 57 17.07 -9.00 14.71
C LEU A 57 16.21 -10.09 14.05
N VAL A 58 15.70 -11.05 14.84
CA VAL A 58 14.77 -12.05 14.33
C VAL A 58 13.45 -11.38 13.87
N SER A 59 12.94 -10.43 14.66
CA SER A 59 11.72 -9.69 14.30
C SER A 59 11.89 -8.89 13.03
N ASP A 60 13.03 -8.24 12.82
CA ASP A 60 13.39 -7.54 11.58
C ASP A 60 13.41 -8.50 10.40
N GLY A 61 14.02 -9.67 10.55
CA GLY A 61 14.05 -10.71 9.51
C GLY A 61 12.65 -11.19 9.11
N LEU A 62 11.73 -11.36 10.07
CA LEU A 62 10.33 -11.71 9.79
C LEU A 62 9.58 -10.57 9.11
N PHE A 63 9.80 -9.35 9.55
CA PHE A 63 9.20 -8.16 8.93
C PHE A 63 9.71 -7.94 7.51
N HIS A 64 11.02 -8.16 7.28
CA HIS A 64 11.62 -8.15 5.97
C HIS A 64 11.00 -9.22 5.05
N ALA A 65 10.86 -10.45 5.52
CA ALA A 65 10.20 -11.51 4.76
C ALA A 65 8.74 -11.16 4.40
N PHE A 66 7.98 -10.60 5.34
CA PHE A 66 6.63 -10.11 5.09
C PHE A 66 6.58 -9.07 3.98
N SER A 67 7.46 -8.05 4.02
CA SER A 67 7.53 -7.01 3.00
C SER A 67 7.82 -7.57 1.60
N TRP A 68 8.71 -8.56 1.50
CA TRP A 68 9.02 -9.29 0.28
C TRP A 68 7.84 -10.09 -0.27
N PHE A 69 7.20 -10.90 0.57
CA PHE A 69 6.05 -11.70 0.13
C PHE A 69 4.90 -10.83 -0.35
N ALA A 70 4.62 -9.72 0.34
CA ALA A 70 3.60 -8.77 -0.08
C ALA A 70 3.94 -8.16 -1.45
N THR A 71 5.17 -7.69 -1.63
CA THR A 71 5.63 -7.09 -2.89
C THR A 71 5.60 -8.08 -4.05
N ILE A 72 6.19 -9.27 -3.87
CA ILE A 72 6.25 -10.31 -4.91
C ILE A 72 4.85 -10.83 -5.24
N GLY A 73 4.02 -11.09 -4.24
CA GLY A 73 2.63 -11.51 -4.44
C GLY A 73 1.84 -10.48 -5.27
N SER A 74 2.02 -9.20 -4.99
CA SER A 74 1.46 -8.12 -5.80
C SER A 74 1.95 -8.16 -7.24
N LEU A 75 3.25 -8.31 -7.47
CA LEU A 75 3.82 -8.37 -8.83
C LEU A 75 3.28 -9.55 -9.64
N PHE A 76 3.04 -10.71 -9.03
CA PHE A 76 2.35 -11.82 -9.70
C PHE A 76 0.91 -11.46 -10.08
N MET A 77 0.18 -10.75 -9.22
CA MET A 77 -1.16 -10.26 -9.55
C MET A 77 -1.13 -9.27 -10.71
N VAL A 78 -0.17 -8.34 -10.73
CA VAL A 78 0.04 -7.37 -11.81
C VAL A 78 0.38 -8.08 -13.13
N ALA A 79 1.28 -9.06 -13.10
CA ALA A 79 1.64 -9.85 -14.28
C ALA A 79 0.42 -10.58 -14.87
N ASP A 80 -0.45 -11.17 -14.03
CA ASP A 80 -1.69 -11.79 -14.48
C ASP A 80 -2.68 -10.76 -15.05
N LEU A 81 -2.82 -9.58 -14.43
CA LEU A 81 -3.65 -8.50 -14.95
C LEU A 81 -3.16 -8.01 -16.33
N HIS A 82 -1.85 -7.88 -16.52
CA HIS A 82 -1.25 -7.54 -17.82
C HIS A 82 -1.53 -8.61 -18.86
N ARG A 83 -1.31 -9.89 -18.53
CA ARG A 83 -1.61 -11.02 -19.43
C ARG A 83 -3.07 -11.04 -19.87
N ARG A 84 -3.99 -10.66 -18.97
CA ARG A 84 -5.43 -10.56 -19.27
C ARG A 84 -5.84 -9.26 -19.95
N LYS A 85 -4.91 -8.34 -20.21
CA LYS A 85 -5.18 -7.00 -20.75
C LYS A 85 -6.20 -6.21 -19.89
N SER A 86 -6.17 -6.42 -18.58
CA SER A 86 -7.10 -5.85 -17.59
C SER A 86 -6.39 -5.05 -16.51
N PHE A 87 -5.20 -4.52 -16.81
CA PHE A 87 -4.45 -3.67 -15.90
C PHE A 87 -4.91 -2.21 -16.00
N PHE A 88 -5.33 -1.64 -14.86
CA PHE A 88 -5.78 -0.23 -14.72
C PHE A 88 -4.77 0.58 -13.93
N ARG A 89 -3.85 1.21 -14.63
CA ARG A 89 -2.72 1.93 -14.03
C ARG A 89 -3.14 2.92 -12.93
N LYS A 90 -4.15 3.78 -13.17
CA LYS A 90 -4.58 4.79 -12.19
C LYS A 90 -5.12 4.16 -10.92
N ARG A 91 -5.93 3.10 -11.06
CA ARG A 91 -6.50 2.38 -9.92
C ARG A 91 -5.44 1.65 -9.12
N TRP A 92 -4.48 1.03 -9.80
CA TRP A 92 -3.35 0.35 -9.18
C TRP A 92 -2.45 1.34 -8.41
N ILE A 93 -2.09 2.49 -9.02
CA ILE A 93 -1.30 3.55 -8.35
C ILE A 93 -2.08 4.10 -7.14
N GLY A 94 -3.39 4.34 -7.28
CA GLY A 94 -4.22 4.75 -6.16
C GLY A 94 -4.21 3.74 -5.01
N GLY A 95 -4.30 2.44 -5.33
CA GLY A 95 -4.15 1.36 -4.36
C GLY A 95 -2.77 1.35 -3.70
N MET A 96 -1.71 1.57 -4.47
CA MET A 96 -0.33 1.62 -3.97
C MET A 96 -0.15 2.73 -2.93
N PHE A 97 -0.59 3.95 -3.22
CA PHE A 97 -0.53 5.05 -2.27
C PHE A 97 -1.39 4.78 -1.03
N LEU A 98 -2.59 4.22 -1.22
CA LEU A 98 -3.47 3.88 -0.11
C LEU A 98 -2.83 2.81 0.80
N GLY A 99 -2.30 1.74 0.23
CA GLY A 99 -1.66 0.66 0.99
C GLY A 99 -0.41 1.13 1.75
N ALA A 100 0.44 1.93 1.09
CA ALA A 100 1.62 2.52 1.72
C ALA A 100 1.23 3.45 2.89
N GLY A 101 0.29 4.37 2.65
CA GLY A 101 -0.12 5.32 3.68
C GLY A 101 -0.84 4.68 4.85
N VAL A 102 -1.72 3.69 4.61
CA VAL A 102 -2.41 2.96 5.68
C VAL A 102 -1.43 2.18 6.54
N PHE A 103 -0.45 1.49 5.92
CA PHE A 103 0.56 0.77 6.69
C PHE A 103 1.42 1.73 7.53
N GLN A 104 1.91 2.81 6.94
CA GLN A 104 2.73 3.79 7.63
C GLN A 104 1.98 4.48 8.79
N LEU A 105 0.68 4.76 8.61
CA LEU A 105 -0.16 5.31 9.68
C LEU A 105 -0.41 4.28 10.79
N TYR A 106 -0.65 3.02 10.43
CA TYR A 106 -0.78 1.92 11.37
C TYR A 106 0.49 1.76 12.22
N ASP A 107 1.64 1.76 11.59
CA ASP A 107 2.92 1.68 12.28
C ASP A 107 3.11 2.87 13.24
N GLY A 108 2.98 4.11 12.74
CA GLY A 108 3.20 5.32 13.52
C GLY A 108 2.24 5.50 14.69
N ILE A 109 0.98 5.05 14.58
CA ILE A 109 -0.02 5.22 15.64
C ILE A 109 -0.14 3.95 16.49
N ILE A 110 -0.32 2.80 15.86
CA ILE A 110 -0.61 1.56 16.59
C ILE A 110 0.67 0.97 17.18
N GLN A 111 1.72 0.79 16.39
CA GLN A 111 2.94 0.15 16.85
C GLN A 111 3.79 1.09 17.73
N HIS A 112 4.01 2.34 17.31
CA HIS A 112 4.82 3.29 18.09
C HIS A 112 4.13 3.81 19.34
N LYS A 113 2.82 4.09 19.30
CA LYS A 113 2.13 4.80 20.40
C LYS A 113 1.21 3.92 21.21
N LEU A 114 0.34 3.12 20.57
CA LEU A 114 -0.65 2.33 21.28
C LEU A 114 -0.01 1.05 21.87
N MET A 115 0.68 0.28 21.06
CA MET A 115 1.37 -0.94 21.49
C MET A 115 2.75 -0.65 22.09
N GLY A 116 3.39 0.42 21.64
CA GLY A 116 4.71 0.83 22.08
C GLY A 116 5.77 -0.26 21.91
N ILE A 117 5.68 -1.07 20.85
CA ILE A 117 6.63 -2.17 20.61
C ILE A 117 8.02 -1.68 20.21
N HIS A 118 8.08 -0.50 19.59
CA HIS A 118 9.27 0.30 19.34
C HIS A 118 8.91 1.78 19.25
N GLN A 119 9.92 2.65 19.12
CA GLN A 119 9.77 4.07 18.79
C GLN A 119 10.46 4.32 17.44
N ILE A 120 10.01 5.35 16.72
CA ILE A 120 10.63 5.68 15.43
C ILE A 120 12.14 5.94 15.55
N ARG A 121 12.57 6.50 16.68
CA ARG A 121 13.99 6.70 17.02
C ARG A 121 14.15 6.87 18.53
N TYR A 122 15.22 6.31 19.10
CA TYR A 122 15.57 6.47 20.52
C TYR A 122 16.56 7.63 20.75
N ASP A 123 16.66 8.07 21.99
CA ASP A 123 17.59 9.10 22.50
C ASP A 123 17.48 10.46 21.82
N VAL A 124 16.29 10.79 21.29
CA VAL A 124 15.99 12.08 20.67
C VAL A 124 14.61 12.58 21.06
N ASN A 125 14.32 13.86 20.78
CA ASN A 125 12.94 14.32 20.78
C ASN A 125 12.18 13.66 19.60
N VAL A 126 11.32 12.68 19.89
CA VAL A 126 10.61 11.89 18.88
C VAL A 126 9.50 12.67 18.16
N LEU A 127 9.00 13.76 18.75
CA LEU A 127 7.83 14.48 18.21
C LEU A 127 7.97 14.94 16.76
N PRO A 128 9.08 15.54 16.30
CA PRO A 128 9.24 15.91 14.89
C PRO A 128 9.19 14.71 13.94
N TYR A 129 9.78 13.60 14.35
CA TYR A 129 9.80 12.36 13.55
C TYR A 129 8.39 11.78 13.41
N ASP A 130 7.65 11.68 14.52
CA ASP A 130 6.27 11.22 14.53
C ASP A 130 5.37 12.08 13.66
N ILE A 131 5.53 13.42 13.73
CA ILE A 131 4.75 14.36 12.91
C ILE A 131 5.01 14.11 11.42
N VAL A 132 6.27 14.06 11.01
CA VAL A 132 6.64 13.84 9.60
C VAL A 132 6.13 12.47 9.14
N TRP A 133 6.32 11.42 9.94
CA TRP A 133 5.87 10.08 9.63
C TRP A 133 4.36 10.01 9.39
N ASN A 134 3.58 10.50 10.32
CA ASN A 134 2.12 10.45 10.25
C ASN A 134 1.54 11.42 9.20
N ILE A 135 2.12 12.60 9.00
CA ILE A 135 1.67 13.53 7.95
C ILE A 135 1.93 12.95 6.56
N THR A 136 3.10 12.37 6.31
CA THR A 136 3.38 11.72 5.02
C THR A 136 2.45 10.54 4.76
N ALA A 137 2.11 9.77 5.79
CA ALA A 137 1.10 8.70 5.70
C ALA A 137 -0.27 9.25 5.28
N LEU A 138 -0.75 10.32 5.91
CA LEU A 138 -2.02 10.97 5.57
C LEU A 138 -2.02 11.52 4.13
N ILE A 139 -0.93 12.15 3.70
CA ILE A 139 -0.79 12.64 2.32
C ILE A 139 -0.92 11.48 1.33
N MET A 140 -0.24 10.35 1.58
CA MET A 140 -0.34 9.17 0.72
C MET A 140 -1.77 8.61 0.67
N ILE A 141 -2.46 8.52 1.81
CA ILE A 141 -3.86 8.08 1.86
C ILE A 141 -4.76 8.98 1.02
N ILE A 142 -4.61 10.31 1.16
CA ILE A 142 -5.39 11.30 0.40
C ILE A 142 -5.14 11.15 -1.10
N ILE A 143 -3.88 11.07 -1.53
CA ILE A 143 -3.52 10.85 -2.94
C ILE A 143 -4.14 9.55 -3.44
N GLY A 144 -4.02 8.48 -2.69
CA GLY A 144 -4.59 7.18 -3.03
C GLY A 144 -6.11 7.25 -3.22
N ALA A 145 -6.81 7.86 -2.26
CA ALA A 145 -8.27 8.04 -2.31
C ALA A 145 -8.71 8.87 -3.53
N ILE A 146 -8.03 9.97 -3.81
CA ILE A 146 -8.30 10.82 -4.99
C ILE A 146 -8.14 10.03 -6.29
N LEU A 147 -7.04 9.30 -6.45
CA LEU A 147 -6.77 8.51 -7.66
C LEU A 147 -7.81 7.41 -7.87
N ILE A 148 -8.25 6.75 -6.79
CA ILE A 148 -9.30 5.73 -6.83
C ILE A 148 -10.63 6.37 -7.24
N ALA A 149 -11.01 7.51 -6.63
CA ALA A 149 -12.23 8.24 -6.95
C ALA A 149 -12.27 8.70 -8.41
N LEU A 150 -11.16 9.24 -8.92
CA LEU A 150 -11.03 9.64 -10.34
C LEU A 150 -11.12 8.44 -11.30
N SER A 151 -10.60 7.29 -10.88
CA SER A 151 -10.74 6.03 -11.65
C SER A 151 -12.20 5.60 -11.75
N ASN A 152 -12.95 5.67 -10.66
CA ASN A 152 -14.37 5.33 -10.61
C ASN A 152 -15.24 6.29 -11.46
N LYS A 153 -14.99 7.59 -11.36
CA LYS A 153 -15.75 8.61 -12.11
C LYS A 153 -15.63 8.41 -13.62
N ARG A 154 -14.42 8.12 -14.10
CA ARG A 154 -14.19 7.86 -15.54
C ARG A 154 -14.98 6.64 -16.04
N ARG A 155 -15.08 5.61 -15.23
CA ARG A 155 -15.88 4.42 -15.56
C ARG A 155 -17.36 4.76 -15.73
N LEU A 156 -17.96 5.45 -14.74
CA LEU A 156 -19.38 5.83 -14.79
C LEU A 156 -19.72 6.67 -16.00
N GLN A 157 -18.80 7.52 -16.46
CA GLN A 157 -18.98 8.32 -17.68
C GLN A 157 -19.00 7.43 -18.95
N ILE A 158 -18.14 6.43 -19.03
CA ILE A 158 -18.10 5.49 -20.15
C ILE A 158 -19.38 4.64 -20.19
N GLU A 159 -19.87 4.18 -19.03
CA GLU A 159 -21.11 3.40 -18.92
C GLU A 159 -22.34 4.23 -19.34
N ARG A 160 -22.43 5.51 -18.91
CA ARG A 160 -23.53 6.42 -19.34
C ARG A 160 -23.50 6.72 -20.83
N GLY A 161 -22.36 7.08 -21.39
CA GLY A 161 -22.25 7.38 -22.83
C GLY A 161 -22.60 6.18 -23.73
N SER A 162 -22.41 4.94 -23.25
CA SER A 162 -22.81 3.73 -23.98
C SER A 162 -24.31 3.44 -23.91
N HIS A 163 -25.04 4.00 -22.95
CA HIS A 163 -26.50 3.91 -22.85
C HIS A 163 -27.22 4.95 -23.68
N ASP A 164 -26.63 6.12 -23.85
CA ASP A 164 -27.22 7.23 -24.60
C ASP A 164 -27.12 7.01 -26.15
N GLU A 165 -26.26 6.08 -26.60
CA GLU A 165 -26.10 5.69 -28.02
C GLU A 165 -27.00 4.51 -28.44
N GLN A 166 -27.87 3.99 -27.56
CA GLN A 166 -28.82 2.89 -27.85
C GLN A 166 -30.27 3.38 -27.93
#